data_4b73e82ee62c3077451f880dd2989cd4
#
_entry.id   4b73e82ee62c3077451f880dd2989cd4
#
_cell.length_a   1.000
_cell.length_b   1.000
_cell.length_c   1.000
_cell.angle_alpha   90.00
_cell.angle_beta   90.00
_cell.angle_gamma   90.00
#
_symmetry.space_group_name_H-M   'P 1'
#
loop_
_entity.id
_entity.type
_entity.pdbx_description
1 polymer ?
#
loop_
_entity_poly.entity_id
_entity_poly.type
_entity_poly.pdbx_seq_one_letter_code
_entity_poly.pdbx_strand_id
1 'polypeptide(L)'
;MADSSRLFALIAGGGSGGHVLPGLAVADALVARGHDHASIAFMGSSHGMEARLVPAAGYTPTLYELSSFPRRITSRHLVAFAQLSKALIQGFALVRRSRPSVVVSVGGYASLPGVVAAILTRTPIVVVSYDAIPGRASLLAGRFAKRCAVAFDASPLPRQVVTGAAIREEILAVNRAADHDAACAKLGLPNNRLTLLVVGGSQGSGALNGAVDAFVAANRHRTDLAIRHVRGSRFDDGKHRALNGSDGLVYQPVGYEDDMAAAYAAADVLLARSGATTVFEVAAVGIASILVPWPDAAEDHQTANANALGKVGGAVVVAEREFSLVRLAAELERLSDPTVRHTIAAAATTIGHRDGAARIAAVVEDCSAS
;
A
#
# COMPACT_ATOMS: atom_id res chain seq x y z
N MET A 1 25.58 15.98 -26.50
CA MET A 1 24.12 15.66 -26.55
C MET A 1 23.94 14.37 -25.78
N ALA A 2 23.32 14.42 -24.59
CA ALA A 2 23.01 13.21 -23.83
C ALA A 2 22.03 12.38 -24.68
N ASP A 3 22.31 11.07 -24.79
CA ASP A 3 21.47 10.12 -25.51
C ASP A 3 20.10 10.07 -24.81
N SER A 4 19.11 10.79 -25.37
CA SER A 4 17.77 10.98 -24.82
C SER A 4 16.94 9.68 -24.74
N SER A 5 17.57 8.53 -25.01
CA SER A 5 16.94 7.20 -25.00
C SER A 5 17.29 6.38 -23.73
N ARG A 6 18.27 6.79 -22.91
CA ARG A 6 18.75 6.00 -21.78
C ARG A 6 17.98 6.33 -20.51
N LEU A 7 17.34 5.33 -19.92
CA LEU A 7 16.71 5.49 -18.61
C LEU A 7 17.73 5.40 -17.47
N PHE A 8 17.51 6.18 -16.41
CA PHE A 8 18.18 5.96 -15.14
C PHE A 8 17.59 4.74 -14.45
N ALA A 9 16.29 4.71 -14.23
CA ALA A 9 15.62 3.62 -13.55
C ALA A 9 14.39 3.11 -14.33
N LEU A 10 14.21 1.77 -14.35
CA LEU A 10 12.99 1.13 -14.78
C LEU A 10 12.35 0.45 -13.57
N ILE A 11 11.21 0.98 -13.13
CA ILE A 11 10.45 0.45 -11.99
C ILE A 11 9.51 -0.63 -12.52
N ALA A 12 9.74 -1.87 -12.10
CA ALA A 12 9.01 -3.05 -12.54
C ALA A 12 8.14 -3.62 -11.41
N GLY A 13 6.85 -3.69 -11.64
CA GLY A 13 5.90 -4.26 -10.69
C GLY A 13 4.50 -3.69 -10.83
N GLY A 14 3.58 -4.18 -10.01
CA GLY A 14 2.20 -3.71 -10.08
C GLY A 14 1.19 -4.77 -9.65
N GLY A 15 -0.02 -4.61 -10.19
CA GLY A 15 -1.20 -5.42 -9.87
C GLY A 15 -2.05 -4.80 -8.76
N SER A 16 -1.48 -4.41 -7.65
CA SER A 16 -2.18 -3.81 -6.51
C SER A 16 -1.56 -2.49 -6.08
N GLY A 17 -2.32 -1.68 -5.33
CA GLY A 17 -1.82 -0.42 -4.75
C GLY A 17 -0.59 -0.62 -3.85
N GLY A 18 -0.51 -1.78 -3.16
CA GLY A 18 0.63 -2.12 -2.31
C GLY A 18 1.98 -2.26 -3.05
N HIS A 19 1.98 -2.41 -4.37
CA HIS A 19 3.20 -2.41 -5.19
C HIS A 19 3.38 -1.11 -5.96
N VAL A 20 2.29 -0.51 -6.45
CA VAL A 20 2.35 0.68 -7.32
C VAL A 20 2.70 1.93 -6.53
N LEU A 21 2.01 2.17 -5.40
CA LEU A 21 2.23 3.37 -4.58
C LEU A 21 3.67 3.47 -4.04
N PRO A 22 4.27 2.39 -3.51
CA PRO A 22 5.68 2.36 -3.19
C PRO A 22 6.60 2.67 -4.37
N GLY A 23 6.29 2.13 -5.55
CA GLY A 23 7.06 2.42 -6.76
C GLY A 23 7.04 3.90 -7.13
N LEU A 24 5.88 4.55 -7.02
CA LEU A 24 5.73 5.98 -7.24
C LEU A 24 6.53 6.80 -6.21
N ALA A 25 6.43 6.47 -4.93
CA ALA A 25 7.18 7.17 -3.88
C ALA A 25 8.71 7.03 -4.06
N VAL A 26 9.19 5.89 -4.58
CA VAL A 26 10.62 5.72 -4.94
C VAL A 26 10.99 6.58 -6.15
N ALA A 27 10.12 6.64 -7.18
CA ALA A 27 10.35 7.49 -8.35
C ALA A 27 10.43 8.97 -7.97
N ASP A 28 9.49 9.45 -7.16
CA ASP A 28 9.45 10.82 -6.67
C ASP A 28 10.69 11.15 -5.82
N ALA A 29 11.15 10.21 -4.98
CA ALA A 29 12.36 10.37 -4.20
C ALA A 29 13.62 10.44 -5.09
N LEU A 30 13.68 9.70 -6.20
CA LEU A 30 14.77 9.82 -7.18
C LEU A 30 14.76 11.18 -7.89
N VAL A 31 13.57 11.68 -8.26
CA VAL A 31 13.43 13.04 -8.84
C VAL A 31 13.86 14.11 -7.83
N ALA A 32 13.44 14.01 -6.57
CA ALA A 32 13.86 14.93 -5.51
C ALA A 32 15.38 14.92 -5.27
N ARG A 33 16.07 13.84 -5.63
CA ARG A 33 17.55 13.72 -5.57
C ARG A 33 18.26 14.20 -6.85
N GLY A 34 17.51 14.73 -7.81
CA GLY A 34 18.05 15.38 -9.01
C GLY A 34 18.05 14.53 -10.28
N HIS A 35 17.43 13.34 -10.28
CA HIS A 35 17.23 12.60 -11.52
C HIS A 35 16.14 13.23 -12.36
N ASP A 36 16.33 13.25 -13.67
CA ASP A 36 15.32 13.73 -14.60
C ASP A 36 14.10 12.82 -14.55
N HIS A 37 12.92 13.39 -14.36
CA HIS A 37 11.64 12.70 -14.36
C HIS A 37 11.46 11.82 -15.61
N ALA A 38 11.87 12.31 -16.80
CA ALA A 38 11.80 11.56 -18.05
C ALA A 38 12.77 10.37 -18.11
N SER A 39 13.77 10.30 -17.22
CA SER A 39 14.71 9.18 -17.12
C SER A 39 14.19 8.03 -16.25
N ILE A 40 13.01 8.16 -15.65
CA ILE A 40 12.36 7.13 -14.81
C ILE A 40 11.12 6.63 -15.54
N ALA A 41 11.06 5.34 -15.77
CA ALA A 41 9.92 4.71 -16.43
C ALA A 41 9.37 3.54 -15.61
N PHE A 42 8.14 3.17 -15.89
CA PHE A 42 7.44 2.07 -15.24
C PHE A 42 7.13 0.95 -16.22
N MET A 43 7.08 -0.28 -15.71
CA MET A 43 6.52 -1.41 -16.43
C MET A 43 5.64 -2.25 -15.52
N GLY A 44 4.51 -2.72 -16.06
CA GLY A 44 3.53 -3.46 -15.29
C GLY A 44 2.44 -4.11 -16.12
N SER A 45 1.32 -4.47 -15.50
CA SER A 45 0.15 -5.09 -16.12
C SER A 45 -0.87 -4.03 -16.57
N SER A 46 -1.48 -4.23 -17.73
CA SER A 46 -2.61 -3.39 -18.21
C SER A 46 -3.89 -3.56 -17.38
N HIS A 47 -3.96 -4.64 -16.59
CA HIS A 47 -5.11 -4.94 -15.72
C HIS A 47 -4.87 -4.52 -14.26
N GLY A 48 -3.69 -4.01 -13.93
CA GLY A 48 -3.32 -3.56 -12.59
C GLY A 48 -3.63 -2.09 -12.32
N MET A 49 -3.46 -1.67 -11.07
CA MET A 49 -3.65 -0.26 -10.68
C MET A 49 -2.62 0.68 -11.31
N GLU A 50 -1.47 0.17 -11.75
CA GLU A 50 -0.44 0.91 -12.45
C GLU A 50 -0.94 1.57 -13.74
N ALA A 51 -1.89 0.95 -14.42
CA ALA A 51 -2.48 1.51 -15.63
C ALA A 51 -3.20 2.86 -15.38
N ARG A 52 -3.68 3.09 -14.16
CA ARG A 52 -4.35 4.32 -13.76
C ARG A 52 -3.42 5.26 -12.98
N LEU A 53 -2.73 4.72 -11.97
CA LEU A 53 -1.99 5.53 -11.00
C LEU A 53 -0.69 6.10 -11.56
N VAL A 54 0.04 5.33 -12.39
CA VAL A 54 1.32 5.78 -12.95
C VAL A 54 1.16 6.98 -13.90
N PRO A 55 0.20 6.95 -14.88
CA PRO A 55 -0.06 8.13 -15.71
C PRO A 55 -0.61 9.33 -14.91
N ALA A 56 -1.44 9.08 -13.89
CA ALA A 56 -1.97 10.15 -13.03
C ALA A 56 -0.86 10.87 -12.24
N ALA A 57 0.24 10.17 -11.94
CA ALA A 57 1.44 10.75 -11.32
C ALA A 57 2.43 11.34 -12.35
N GLY A 58 2.07 11.41 -13.64
CA GLY A 58 2.88 12.02 -14.68
C GLY A 58 3.94 11.10 -15.30
N TYR A 59 4.08 9.86 -14.85
CA TYR A 59 5.05 8.91 -15.41
C TYR A 59 4.49 8.12 -16.58
N THR A 60 5.39 7.64 -17.46
CA THR A 60 5.00 6.83 -18.63
C THR A 60 5.15 5.34 -18.32
N PRO A 61 4.05 4.57 -18.23
CA PRO A 61 4.12 3.13 -18.04
C PRO A 61 4.22 2.39 -19.39
N THR A 62 5.00 1.31 -19.42
CA THR A 62 4.89 0.25 -20.44
C THR A 62 4.05 -0.88 -19.86
N LEU A 63 2.86 -1.08 -20.41
CA LEU A 63 1.88 -2.02 -19.87
C LEU A 63 1.79 -3.27 -20.75
N TYR A 64 1.74 -4.43 -20.11
CA TYR A 64 1.60 -5.74 -20.74
C TYR A 64 0.28 -6.40 -20.34
N GLU A 65 -0.29 -7.18 -21.23
CA GLU A 65 -1.38 -8.07 -20.88
C GLU A 65 -0.86 -9.23 -20.02
N LEU A 66 -0.92 -9.05 -18.72
CA LEU A 66 -0.51 -10.05 -17.74
C LEU A 66 -1.67 -10.34 -16.80
N SER A 67 -2.04 -11.61 -16.71
CA SER A 67 -3.00 -12.10 -15.73
C SER A 67 -2.27 -12.86 -14.63
N SER A 68 -2.77 -12.76 -13.40
CA SER A 68 -2.29 -13.62 -12.32
C SER A 68 -2.58 -15.08 -12.63
N PHE A 69 -1.67 -15.97 -12.27
CA PHE A 69 -1.90 -17.41 -12.43
C PHE A 69 -3.08 -17.87 -11.57
N PRO A 70 -4.05 -18.60 -12.16
CA PRO A 70 -5.16 -19.14 -11.39
C PRO A 70 -4.66 -20.10 -10.29
N ARG A 71 -5.29 -20.07 -9.11
CA ARG A 71 -4.93 -20.98 -8.00
C ARG A 71 -5.26 -22.45 -8.28
N ARG A 72 -6.19 -22.73 -9.21
CA ARG A 72 -6.57 -24.09 -9.65
C ARG A 72 -6.15 -24.30 -11.09
N ILE A 73 -5.70 -25.50 -11.43
CA ILE A 73 -5.29 -25.86 -12.81
C ILE A 73 -6.53 -25.80 -13.72
N THR A 74 -6.49 -24.89 -14.67
CA THR A 74 -7.56 -24.66 -15.67
C THR A 74 -6.93 -24.34 -17.03
N SER A 75 -7.69 -24.39 -18.12
CA SER A 75 -7.22 -23.95 -19.46
C SER A 75 -6.70 -22.49 -19.47
N ARG A 76 -7.10 -21.66 -18.51
CA ARG A 76 -6.58 -20.30 -18.32
C ARG A 76 -5.07 -20.25 -18.04
N HIS A 77 -4.46 -21.36 -17.58
CA HIS A 77 -2.99 -21.42 -17.45
C HIS A 77 -2.26 -21.31 -18.78
N LEU A 78 -2.81 -21.85 -19.87
CA LEU A 78 -2.22 -21.73 -21.20
C LEU A 78 -2.22 -20.26 -21.67
N VAL A 79 -3.31 -19.55 -21.41
CA VAL A 79 -3.43 -18.12 -21.72
C VAL A 79 -2.44 -17.31 -20.88
N ALA A 80 -2.40 -17.55 -19.56
CA ALA A 80 -1.47 -16.86 -18.66
C ALA A 80 0.00 -17.13 -19.06
N PHE A 81 0.33 -18.35 -19.47
CA PHE A 81 1.68 -18.69 -19.94
C PHE A 81 2.02 -17.98 -21.25
N ALA A 82 1.10 -17.94 -22.21
CA ALA A 82 1.31 -17.22 -23.48
C ALA A 82 1.47 -15.71 -23.25
N GLN A 83 0.64 -15.12 -22.36
CA GLN A 83 0.77 -13.71 -21.97
C GLN A 83 2.11 -13.43 -21.30
N LEU A 84 2.54 -14.29 -20.38
CA LEU A 84 3.83 -14.15 -19.71
C LEU A 84 4.98 -14.24 -20.71
N SER A 85 4.96 -15.22 -21.64
CA SER A 85 5.99 -15.38 -22.65
C SER A 85 6.10 -14.14 -23.55
N LYS A 86 4.95 -13.59 -23.98
CA LYS A 86 4.90 -12.34 -24.75
C LYS A 86 5.47 -11.16 -23.95
N ALA A 87 5.08 -11.04 -22.69
CA ALA A 87 5.56 -9.96 -21.80
C ALA A 87 7.07 -10.07 -21.52
N LEU A 88 7.62 -11.28 -21.40
CA LEU A 88 9.07 -11.51 -21.25
C LEU A 88 9.85 -11.01 -22.47
N ILE A 89 9.38 -11.33 -23.70
CA ILE A 89 10.00 -10.86 -24.95
C ILE A 89 9.93 -9.34 -25.04
N GLN A 90 8.78 -8.75 -24.76
CA GLN A 90 8.57 -7.31 -24.81
C GLN A 90 9.40 -6.59 -23.73
N GLY A 91 9.47 -7.14 -22.51
CA GLY A 91 10.29 -6.62 -21.43
C GLY A 91 11.78 -6.65 -21.76
N PHE A 92 12.25 -7.73 -22.38
CA PHE A 92 13.63 -7.84 -22.86
C PHE A 92 13.95 -6.78 -23.94
N ALA A 93 13.04 -6.59 -24.91
CA ALA A 93 13.21 -5.59 -25.95
C ALA A 93 13.21 -4.16 -25.36
N LEU A 94 12.35 -3.89 -24.35
CA LEU A 94 12.31 -2.61 -23.65
C LEU A 94 13.64 -2.33 -22.94
N VAL A 95 14.10 -3.24 -22.07
CA VAL A 95 15.33 -3.07 -21.28
C VAL A 95 16.55 -2.92 -22.21
N ARG A 96 16.62 -3.72 -23.27
CA ARG A 96 17.71 -3.63 -24.26
C ARG A 96 17.73 -2.30 -25.00
N ARG A 97 16.56 -1.72 -25.33
CA ARG A 97 16.43 -0.45 -26.05
C ARG A 97 16.71 0.72 -25.12
N SER A 98 16.08 0.76 -23.95
CA SER A 98 16.16 1.88 -23.01
C SER A 98 17.40 1.86 -22.12
N ARG A 99 18.12 0.73 -22.06
CA ARG A 99 19.37 0.54 -21.31
C ARG A 99 19.33 1.18 -19.91
N PRO A 100 18.37 0.85 -19.05
CA PRO A 100 18.28 1.45 -17.74
C PRO A 100 19.55 1.15 -16.93
N SER A 101 20.00 2.13 -16.16
CA SER A 101 21.15 1.93 -15.25
C SER A 101 20.81 0.96 -14.13
N VAL A 102 19.53 0.84 -13.77
CA VAL A 102 19.03 -0.08 -12.74
C VAL A 102 17.57 -0.47 -13.01
N VAL A 103 17.20 -1.70 -12.69
CA VAL A 103 15.82 -2.17 -12.64
C VAL A 103 15.41 -2.28 -11.17
N VAL A 104 14.35 -1.58 -10.78
CA VAL A 104 13.79 -1.60 -9.44
C VAL A 104 12.54 -2.49 -9.44
N SER A 105 12.62 -3.64 -8.79
CA SER A 105 11.48 -4.56 -8.65
C SER A 105 10.71 -4.23 -7.37
N VAL A 106 9.46 -3.77 -7.52
CA VAL A 106 8.56 -3.48 -6.38
C VAL A 106 7.60 -4.64 -6.08
N GLY A 107 7.85 -5.81 -6.70
CA GLY A 107 7.09 -7.03 -6.44
C GLY A 107 5.86 -7.22 -7.32
N GLY A 108 5.09 -8.27 -6.99
CA GLY A 108 3.99 -8.73 -7.81
C GLY A 108 4.44 -9.48 -9.06
N TYR A 109 3.55 -10.29 -9.66
CA TYR A 109 3.85 -11.04 -10.89
C TYR A 109 4.22 -10.12 -12.08
N ALA A 110 3.72 -8.88 -12.06
CA ALA A 110 4.00 -7.88 -13.08
C ALA A 110 5.47 -7.41 -13.11
N SER A 111 6.25 -7.69 -12.07
CA SER A 111 7.68 -7.38 -12.05
C SER A 111 8.54 -8.38 -12.83
N LEU A 112 8.05 -9.61 -13.04
CA LEU A 112 8.83 -10.70 -13.63
C LEU A 112 9.44 -10.38 -15.00
N PRO A 113 8.73 -9.75 -15.97
CA PRO A 113 9.33 -9.42 -17.26
C PRO A 113 10.53 -8.48 -17.13
N GLY A 114 10.47 -7.49 -16.25
CA GLY A 114 11.59 -6.57 -15.99
C GLY A 114 12.76 -7.25 -15.31
N VAL A 115 12.49 -8.10 -14.31
CA VAL A 115 13.51 -8.85 -13.58
C VAL A 115 14.25 -9.81 -14.51
N VAL A 116 13.53 -10.60 -15.30
CA VAL A 116 14.14 -11.55 -16.26
C VAL A 116 14.94 -10.81 -17.33
N ALA A 117 14.40 -9.71 -17.86
CA ALA A 117 15.11 -8.87 -18.81
C ALA A 117 16.41 -8.30 -18.22
N ALA A 118 16.37 -7.82 -16.98
CA ALA A 118 17.56 -7.32 -16.28
C ALA A 118 18.63 -8.39 -16.09
N ILE A 119 18.22 -9.61 -15.71
CA ILE A 119 19.15 -10.75 -15.60
C ILE A 119 19.86 -11.03 -16.95
N LEU A 120 19.07 -11.11 -18.03
CA LEU A 120 19.60 -11.42 -19.37
C LEU A 120 20.50 -10.30 -19.94
N THR A 121 20.23 -9.06 -19.59
CA THR A 121 21.02 -7.89 -20.03
C THR A 121 22.13 -7.51 -19.05
N ARG A 122 22.25 -8.20 -17.92
CA ARG A 122 23.16 -7.88 -16.81
C ARG A 122 22.97 -6.50 -16.23
N THR A 123 21.74 -5.98 -16.31
CA THR A 123 21.35 -4.73 -15.67
C THR A 123 21.22 -4.94 -14.16
N PRO A 124 21.79 -4.09 -13.29
CA PRO A 124 21.62 -4.19 -11.85
C PRO A 124 20.15 -4.23 -11.43
N ILE A 125 19.83 -5.05 -10.44
CA ILE A 125 18.48 -5.18 -9.89
C ILE A 125 18.51 -4.76 -8.42
N VAL A 126 17.57 -3.89 -8.06
CA VAL A 126 17.21 -3.59 -6.66
C VAL A 126 15.80 -4.14 -6.42
N VAL A 127 15.66 -4.98 -5.40
CA VAL A 127 14.32 -5.42 -4.95
C VAL A 127 13.87 -4.52 -3.82
N VAL A 128 12.65 -4.03 -3.90
CA VAL A 128 11.99 -3.27 -2.84
C VAL A 128 10.84 -4.12 -2.29
N SER A 129 10.87 -4.42 -1.00
CA SER A 129 9.88 -5.29 -0.37
C SER A 129 9.49 -4.76 1.00
N TYR A 130 8.21 -4.49 1.17
CA TYR A 130 7.66 -3.93 2.42
C TYR A 130 6.96 -4.97 3.29
N ASP A 131 6.60 -6.13 2.72
CA ASP A 131 5.97 -7.19 3.50
C ASP A 131 6.99 -7.88 4.42
N ALA A 132 6.58 -8.18 5.64
CA ALA A 132 7.38 -8.96 6.58
C ALA A 132 7.72 -10.35 6.03
N ILE A 133 6.82 -10.92 5.23
CA ILE A 133 7.05 -12.12 4.43
C ILE A 133 7.00 -11.73 2.95
N PRO A 134 8.15 -11.67 2.26
CA PRO A 134 8.20 -11.30 0.85
C PRO A 134 7.47 -12.29 -0.05
N GLY A 135 6.72 -11.77 -1.03
CA GLY A 135 6.06 -12.61 -2.02
C GLY A 135 7.05 -13.36 -2.93
N ARG A 136 6.59 -14.43 -3.59
CA ARG A 136 7.42 -15.32 -4.44
C ARG A 136 8.20 -14.60 -5.54
N ALA A 137 7.61 -13.57 -6.15
CA ALA A 137 8.29 -12.77 -7.16
C ALA A 137 9.49 -12.01 -6.57
N SER A 138 9.35 -11.43 -5.39
CA SER A 138 10.42 -10.76 -4.68
C SER A 138 11.50 -11.73 -4.21
N LEU A 139 11.12 -12.92 -3.73
CA LEU A 139 12.08 -13.98 -3.37
C LEU A 139 12.90 -14.44 -4.58
N LEU A 140 12.26 -14.62 -5.73
CA LEU A 140 12.97 -14.98 -6.97
C LEU A 140 13.91 -13.86 -7.42
N ALA A 141 13.42 -12.63 -7.50
CA ALA A 141 14.19 -11.46 -7.90
C ALA A 141 15.38 -11.21 -6.95
N GLY A 142 15.17 -11.41 -5.65
CA GLY A 142 16.19 -11.23 -4.62
C GLY A 142 17.43 -12.12 -4.79
N ARG A 143 17.29 -13.30 -5.40
CA ARG A 143 18.44 -14.17 -5.71
C ARG A 143 19.44 -13.49 -6.64
N PHE A 144 18.96 -12.67 -7.56
CA PHE A 144 19.74 -11.99 -8.59
C PHE A 144 19.95 -10.50 -8.30
N ALA A 145 19.26 -9.96 -7.30
CA ALA A 145 19.36 -8.55 -6.95
C ALA A 145 20.74 -8.18 -6.40
N LYS A 146 21.23 -7.00 -6.73
CA LYS A 146 22.45 -6.43 -6.14
C LYS A 146 22.23 -6.04 -4.68
N ARG A 147 21.03 -5.50 -4.36
CA ARG A 147 20.53 -5.18 -3.01
C ARG A 147 19.05 -5.44 -2.93
N CYS A 148 18.58 -5.73 -1.72
CA CYS A 148 17.16 -5.79 -1.38
C CYS A 148 16.86 -4.72 -0.32
N ALA A 149 16.15 -3.67 -0.69
CA ALA A 149 15.65 -2.67 0.23
C ALA A 149 14.40 -3.24 0.91
N VAL A 150 14.45 -3.40 2.22
CA VAL A 150 13.40 -4.05 3.01
C VAL A 150 12.88 -3.13 4.10
N ALA A 151 11.61 -3.29 4.45
CA ALA A 151 11.01 -2.51 5.50
C ALA A 151 11.22 -3.12 6.90
N PHE A 152 11.43 -4.43 6.98
CA PHE A 152 11.64 -5.16 8.23
C PHE A 152 13.02 -5.83 8.24
N ASP A 153 13.73 -5.77 9.35
CA ASP A 153 15.06 -6.37 9.56
C ASP A 153 15.04 -7.91 9.51
N ALA A 154 13.91 -8.51 9.89
CA ALA A 154 13.70 -9.95 9.84
C ALA A 154 13.37 -10.50 8.44
N SER A 155 13.49 -9.69 7.38
CA SER A 155 13.21 -10.15 6.00
C SER A 155 14.15 -11.28 5.59
N PRO A 156 13.67 -12.36 4.94
CA PRO A 156 14.52 -13.45 4.45
C PRO A 156 15.25 -13.13 3.13
N LEU A 157 15.10 -11.92 2.59
CA LEU A 157 15.74 -11.53 1.34
C LEU A 157 17.26 -11.40 1.51
N PRO A 158 18.06 -11.88 0.54
CA PRO A 158 19.51 -11.77 0.62
C PRO A 158 19.98 -10.33 0.39
N ARG A 159 21.19 -10.00 0.84
CA ARG A 159 21.83 -8.68 0.63
C ARG A 159 20.91 -7.51 1.01
N GLN A 160 20.15 -7.69 2.08
CA GLN A 160 19.18 -6.74 2.54
C GLN A 160 19.82 -5.46 3.09
N VAL A 161 19.11 -4.35 2.89
CA VAL A 161 19.33 -3.05 3.53
C VAL A 161 18.00 -2.64 4.13
N VAL A 162 17.95 -2.43 5.43
CA VAL A 162 16.72 -1.98 6.11
C VAL A 162 16.55 -0.50 5.82
N THR A 163 15.56 -0.18 5.01
CA THR A 163 15.27 1.19 4.57
C THR A 163 14.00 1.75 5.19
N GLY A 164 13.13 0.89 5.74
CA GLY A 164 11.74 1.24 5.95
C GLY A 164 10.95 1.20 4.63
N ALA A 165 9.70 1.63 4.67
CA ALA A 165 8.83 1.68 3.49
C ALA A 165 8.84 3.09 2.87
N ALA A 166 8.75 3.17 1.53
CA ALA A 166 8.48 4.43 0.87
C ALA A 166 7.00 4.80 1.05
N ILE A 167 6.78 5.87 1.76
CA ILE A 167 5.46 6.43 2.03
C ILE A 167 5.33 7.70 1.19
N ARG A 168 4.14 7.93 0.66
CA ARG A 168 3.83 9.11 -0.15
C ARG A 168 3.99 10.40 0.67
N GLU A 169 4.49 11.45 0.04
CA GLU A 169 4.81 12.70 0.71
C GLU A 169 3.57 13.34 1.36
N GLU A 170 2.41 13.27 0.69
CA GLU A 170 1.16 13.80 1.24
C GLU A 170 0.73 13.10 2.54
N ILE A 171 1.09 11.81 2.73
CA ILE A 171 0.83 11.09 3.99
C ILE A 171 1.87 11.47 5.06
N LEU A 172 3.13 11.64 4.64
CA LEU A 172 4.19 12.10 5.55
C LEU A 172 3.95 13.53 6.03
N ALA A 173 3.30 14.38 5.23
CA ALA A 173 2.96 15.76 5.59
C ALA A 173 1.83 15.85 6.62
N VAL A 174 1.04 14.80 6.84
CA VAL A 174 -0.08 14.82 7.80
C VAL A 174 0.41 15.13 9.21
N ASN A 175 -0.13 16.22 9.76
CA ASN A 175 -0.02 16.58 11.17
C ASN A 175 -1.43 16.54 11.79
N ARG A 176 -1.81 15.39 12.35
CA ARG A 176 -3.16 15.15 12.86
C ARG A 176 -3.62 16.20 13.87
N ALA A 177 -2.74 16.72 14.71
CA ALA A 177 -3.08 17.72 15.71
C ALA A 177 -3.41 19.10 15.08
N ALA A 178 -2.72 19.46 13.99
CA ALA A 178 -2.92 20.74 13.31
C ALA A 178 -4.00 20.66 12.21
N ASP A 179 -4.11 19.49 11.55
CA ASP A 179 -4.90 19.37 10.32
C ASP A 179 -6.32 18.81 10.56
N HIS A 180 -6.60 18.27 11.76
CA HIS A 180 -7.85 17.56 12.07
C HIS A 180 -9.10 18.34 11.70
N ASP A 181 -9.27 19.58 12.18
CA ASP A 181 -10.48 20.37 11.97
C ASP A 181 -10.68 20.71 10.48
N ALA A 182 -9.59 21.06 9.79
CA ALA A 182 -9.62 21.35 8.37
C ALA A 182 -9.95 20.10 7.55
N ALA A 183 -9.41 18.94 7.93
CA ALA A 183 -9.70 17.67 7.29
C ALA A 183 -11.14 17.22 7.53
N CYS A 184 -11.67 17.37 8.74
CA CYS A 184 -13.07 17.11 9.04
C CYS A 184 -13.99 18.00 8.19
N ALA A 185 -13.71 19.30 8.12
CA ALA A 185 -14.49 20.24 7.29
C ALA A 185 -14.44 19.85 5.80
N LYS A 186 -13.25 19.49 5.28
CA LYS A 186 -13.06 19.06 3.89
C LYS A 186 -13.86 17.81 3.55
N LEU A 187 -13.93 16.85 4.48
CA LEU A 187 -14.64 15.58 4.29
C LEU A 187 -16.12 15.66 4.70
N GLY A 188 -16.59 16.80 5.22
CA GLY A 188 -17.95 16.95 5.73
C GLY A 188 -18.23 16.09 6.97
N LEU A 189 -17.20 15.89 7.82
CA LEU A 189 -17.29 15.19 9.09
C LEU A 189 -17.39 16.19 10.25
N PRO A 190 -18.08 15.86 11.34
CA PRO A 190 -18.07 16.68 12.56
C PRO A 190 -16.71 16.51 13.27
N ASN A 191 -16.12 17.62 13.72
CA ASN A 191 -14.84 17.62 14.44
C ASN A 191 -14.97 17.38 15.96
N ASN A 192 -16.19 17.30 16.47
CA ASN A 192 -16.49 17.09 17.88
C ASN A 192 -16.97 15.66 18.21
N ARG A 193 -16.79 14.71 17.28
CA ARG A 193 -17.14 13.30 17.46
C ARG A 193 -15.92 12.42 17.21
N LEU A 194 -15.87 11.26 17.86
CA LEU A 194 -14.87 10.24 17.54
C LEU A 194 -15.03 9.81 16.07
N THR A 195 -13.99 9.98 15.28
CA THR A 195 -14.03 9.60 13.86
C THR A 195 -13.34 8.25 13.63
N LEU A 196 -14.12 7.25 13.21
CA LEU A 196 -13.64 5.97 12.74
C LEU A 196 -13.45 6.01 11.22
N LEU A 197 -12.21 5.84 10.77
CA LEU A 197 -11.90 5.58 9.37
C LEU A 197 -11.83 4.05 9.14
N VAL A 198 -12.57 3.55 8.15
CA VAL A 198 -12.56 2.12 7.78
C VAL A 198 -11.97 1.96 6.38
N VAL A 199 -10.92 1.13 6.25
CA VAL A 199 -10.24 0.89 4.97
C VAL A 199 -10.02 -0.61 4.75
N GLY A 200 -10.81 -1.19 3.86
CA GLY A 200 -10.72 -2.61 3.48
C GLY A 200 -9.63 -2.94 2.45
N GLY A 201 -8.82 -1.95 2.06
CA GLY A 201 -7.91 -2.02 0.91
C GLY A 201 -8.58 -1.62 -0.40
N SER A 202 -7.80 -1.54 -1.50
CA SER A 202 -8.28 -1.03 -2.81
C SER A 202 -9.47 -1.81 -3.40
N GLN A 203 -9.58 -3.10 -3.10
CA GLN A 203 -10.69 -3.95 -3.54
C GLN A 203 -11.83 -4.02 -2.51
N GLY A 204 -11.61 -3.47 -1.31
CA GLY A 204 -12.52 -3.60 -0.20
C GLY A 204 -12.45 -4.97 0.51
N SER A 205 -13.19 -5.10 1.59
CA SER A 205 -13.25 -6.30 2.42
C SER A 205 -14.68 -6.62 2.82
N GLY A 206 -15.22 -7.74 2.34
CA GLY A 206 -16.57 -8.17 2.71
C GLY A 206 -16.75 -8.39 4.22
N ALA A 207 -15.72 -8.91 4.89
CA ALA A 207 -15.77 -9.15 6.34
C ALA A 207 -15.82 -7.82 7.13
N LEU A 208 -14.95 -6.85 6.79
CA LEU A 208 -14.99 -5.53 7.43
C LEU A 208 -16.29 -4.81 7.13
N ASN A 209 -16.69 -4.77 5.85
CA ASN A 209 -17.93 -4.12 5.42
C ASN A 209 -19.14 -4.69 6.17
N GLY A 210 -19.27 -6.01 6.25
CA GLY A 210 -20.39 -6.66 6.93
C GLY A 210 -20.45 -6.35 8.44
N ALA A 211 -19.31 -6.36 9.12
CA ALA A 211 -19.26 -6.03 10.55
C ALA A 211 -19.59 -4.55 10.80
N VAL A 212 -19.08 -3.63 9.94
CA VAL A 212 -19.38 -2.20 10.03
C VAL A 212 -20.85 -1.92 9.70
N ASP A 213 -21.41 -2.55 8.66
CA ASP A 213 -22.84 -2.41 8.32
C ASP A 213 -23.76 -2.84 9.48
N ALA A 214 -23.44 -3.98 10.11
CA ALA A 214 -24.16 -4.44 11.30
C ALA A 214 -24.00 -3.46 12.49
N PHE A 215 -22.78 -2.92 12.67
CA PHE A 215 -22.52 -1.93 13.71
C PHE A 215 -23.33 -0.64 13.48
N VAL A 216 -23.33 -0.10 12.27
CA VAL A 216 -24.10 1.08 11.87
C VAL A 216 -25.60 0.86 12.11
N ALA A 217 -26.13 -0.31 11.72
CA ALA A 217 -27.55 -0.64 11.90
C ALA A 217 -27.96 -0.65 13.38
N ALA A 218 -27.12 -1.21 14.26
CA ALA A 218 -27.37 -1.32 15.70
C ALA A 218 -27.14 -0.01 16.46
N ASN A 219 -26.35 0.93 15.93
CA ASN A 219 -25.87 2.11 16.65
C ASN A 219 -26.31 3.45 16.03
N ARG A 220 -27.41 3.47 15.27
CA ARG A 220 -27.90 4.68 14.59
C ARG A 220 -28.17 5.87 15.52
N HIS A 221 -28.42 5.60 16.78
CA HIS A 221 -28.70 6.61 17.82
C HIS A 221 -27.45 7.27 18.41
N ARG A 222 -26.24 6.78 18.09
CA ARG A 222 -24.96 7.30 18.62
C ARG A 222 -24.71 8.72 18.08
N THR A 223 -24.60 9.69 18.95
CA THR A 223 -24.31 11.10 18.61
C THR A 223 -22.83 11.46 18.80
N ASP A 224 -22.04 10.58 19.37
CA ASP A 224 -20.64 10.75 19.73
C ASP A 224 -19.68 10.18 18.67
N LEU A 225 -20.20 9.54 17.61
CA LEU A 225 -19.40 8.80 16.63
C LEU A 225 -19.70 9.29 15.20
N ALA A 226 -18.63 9.37 14.40
CA ALA A 226 -18.67 9.51 12.95
C ALA A 226 -17.87 8.38 12.30
N ILE A 227 -18.34 7.86 11.16
CA ILE A 227 -17.67 6.77 10.43
C ILE A 227 -17.49 7.21 8.98
N ARG A 228 -16.24 7.28 8.52
CA ARG A 228 -15.85 7.34 7.10
C ARG A 228 -15.49 5.93 6.66
N HIS A 229 -16.28 5.32 5.75
CA HIS A 229 -16.15 3.92 5.37
C HIS A 229 -15.77 3.78 3.91
N VAL A 230 -14.49 3.52 3.64
CA VAL A 230 -13.96 3.19 2.31
C VAL A 230 -14.24 1.72 2.03
N ARG A 231 -15.36 1.46 1.38
CA ARG A 231 -15.91 0.12 1.15
C ARG A 231 -15.11 -0.70 0.13
N GLY A 232 -14.42 -0.02 -0.78
CA GLY A 232 -13.74 -0.62 -1.92
C GLY A 232 -14.62 -0.67 -3.18
N SER A 233 -14.01 -0.51 -4.34
CA SER A 233 -14.71 -0.39 -5.62
C SER A 233 -15.61 -1.59 -5.97
N ARG A 234 -15.29 -2.79 -5.47
CA ARG A 234 -16.12 -4.01 -5.67
C ARG A 234 -17.44 -3.99 -4.89
N PHE A 235 -17.54 -3.17 -3.85
CA PHE A 235 -18.68 -3.10 -2.94
C PHE A 235 -19.40 -1.75 -3.02
N ASP A 236 -19.04 -0.93 -4.01
CA ASP A 236 -19.72 0.34 -4.30
C ASP A 236 -20.89 0.09 -5.24
N ASP A 237 -21.97 -0.46 -4.69
CA ASP A 237 -23.19 -0.82 -5.41
C ASP A 237 -24.32 0.24 -5.27
N GLY A 238 -24.00 1.40 -4.68
CA GLY A 238 -24.94 2.51 -4.46
C GLY A 238 -26.07 2.23 -3.45
N LYS A 239 -26.08 1.06 -2.79
CA LYS A 239 -27.15 0.70 -1.85
C LYS A 239 -26.95 1.25 -0.45
N HIS A 240 -25.72 1.61 -0.10
CA HIS A 240 -25.39 2.10 1.23
C HIS A 240 -25.58 3.62 1.29
N ARG A 241 -26.57 4.06 2.06
CA ARG A 241 -26.89 5.48 2.20
C ARG A 241 -26.12 6.09 3.35
N ALA A 242 -25.64 7.32 3.12
CA ALA A 242 -25.06 8.13 4.16
C ALA A 242 -26.12 8.48 5.23
N LEU A 243 -25.64 8.60 6.48
CA LEU A 243 -26.42 9.15 7.61
C LEU A 243 -25.78 10.49 7.97
N ASN A 244 -26.58 11.56 7.98
CA ASN A 244 -26.08 12.92 8.21
C ASN A 244 -25.89 13.28 9.70
N GLY A 245 -26.36 12.43 10.60
CA GLY A 245 -26.10 12.55 12.04
C GLY A 245 -26.82 13.70 12.74
N SER A 246 -27.93 14.23 12.18
CA SER A 246 -28.71 15.31 12.85
C SER A 246 -29.12 14.91 14.26
N ASP A 247 -29.56 13.65 14.44
CA ASP A 247 -30.01 13.11 15.73
C ASP A 247 -29.38 11.73 16.04
N GLY A 248 -28.21 11.44 15.49
CA GLY A 248 -27.58 10.14 15.63
C GLY A 248 -26.21 10.04 14.97
N LEU A 249 -25.88 8.83 14.54
CA LEU A 249 -24.61 8.47 13.93
C LEU A 249 -24.38 9.19 12.60
N VAL A 250 -23.19 9.75 12.41
CA VAL A 250 -22.69 10.15 11.08
C VAL A 250 -22.07 8.96 10.40
N TYR A 251 -22.54 8.59 9.21
CA TYR A 251 -21.98 7.50 8.41
C TYR A 251 -21.82 7.92 6.96
N GLN A 252 -20.59 7.86 6.46
CA GLN A 252 -20.24 8.24 5.10
C GLN A 252 -19.59 7.06 4.38
N PRO A 253 -20.37 6.21 3.69
CA PRO A 253 -19.81 5.16 2.82
C PRO A 253 -19.31 5.77 1.53
N VAL A 254 -18.10 5.38 1.11
CA VAL A 254 -17.50 5.76 -0.18
C VAL A 254 -16.88 4.52 -0.82
N GLY A 255 -16.92 4.44 -2.16
CA GLY A 255 -16.33 3.33 -2.89
C GLY A 255 -14.81 3.39 -2.89
N TYR A 256 -14.26 4.60 -2.98
CA TYR A 256 -12.82 4.87 -2.97
C TYR A 256 -12.54 6.19 -2.26
N GLU A 257 -11.37 6.31 -1.66
CA GLU A 257 -10.91 7.55 -1.05
C GLU A 257 -9.71 8.09 -1.83
N ASP A 258 -9.91 9.22 -2.49
CA ASP A 258 -8.86 9.87 -3.28
C ASP A 258 -7.93 10.70 -2.40
N ASP A 259 -8.43 11.20 -1.26
CA ASP A 259 -7.67 12.02 -0.31
C ASP A 259 -7.43 11.29 1.01
N MET A 260 -6.57 10.27 0.95
CA MET A 260 -6.20 9.51 2.15
C MET A 260 -5.48 10.37 3.21
N ALA A 261 -4.80 11.45 2.81
CA ALA A 261 -4.14 12.35 3.76
C ALA A 261 -5.19 13.06 4.64
N ALA A 262 -6.23 13.62 4.03
CA ALA A 262 -7.34 14.21 4.79
C ALA A 262 -8.09 13.15 5.61
N ALA A 263 -8.29 11.93 5.07
CA ALA A 263 -8.94 10.85 5.81
C ALA A 263 -8.14 10.43 7.06
N TYR A 264 -6.81 10.33 6.97
CA TYR A 264 -5.95 10.06 8.12
C TYR A 264 -5.91 11.22 9.12
N ALA A 265 -5.90 12.47 8.63
CA ALA A 265 -5.90 13.65 9.49
C ALA A 265 -7.20 13.77 10.30
N ALA A 266 -8.35 13.47 9.68
CA ALA A 266 -9.66 13.54 10.32
C ALA A 266 -9.95 12.37 11.28
N ALA A 267 -9.21 11.25 11.16
CA ALA A 267 -9.53 10.03 11.89
C ALA A 267 -8.92 9.97 13.29
N ASP A 268 -9.70 9.56 14.29
CA ASP A 268 -9.23 9.22 15.64
C ASP A 268 -8.79 7.77 15.73
N VAL A 269 -9.51 6.89 15.06
CA VAL A 269 -9.28 5.45 15.03
C VAL A 269 -9.33 4.96 13.59
N LEU A 270 -8.41 4.08 13.23
CA LEU A 270 -8.43 3.37 11.95
C LEU A 270 -8.83 1.92 12.17
N LEU A 271 -9.77 1.42 11.38
CA LEU A 271 -10.04 -0.01 11.18
C LEU A 271 -9.58 -0.39 9.77
N ALA A 272 -8.61 -1.29 9.66
CA ALA A 272 -8.08 -1.62 8.34
C ALA A 272 -7.61 -3.06 8.18
N ARG A 273 -7.42 -3.47 6.92
CA ARG A 273 -6.55 -4.59 6.55
C ARG A 273 -5.09 -4.20 6.79
N SER A 274 -4.24 -5.19 7.00
CA SER A 274 -2.82 -5.02 7.32
C SER A 274 -1.89 -5.26 6.13
N GLY A 275 -2.24 -4.70 4.96
CA GLY A 275 -1.28 -4.59 3.87
C GLY A 275 -0.08 -3.74 4.30
N ALA A 276 1.12 -4.06 3.81
CA ALA A 276 2.34 -3.39 4.26
C ALA A 276 2.26 -1.86 4.15
N THR A 277 1.75 -1.32 3.04
CA THR A 277 1.57 0.13 2.86
C THR A 277 0.72 0.73 3.99
N THR A 278 -0.43 0.12 4.31
CA THR A 278 -1.31 0.59 5.38
C THR A 278 -0.60 0.59 6.74
N VAL A 279 0.13 -0.50 7.06
CA VAL A 279 0.86 -0.63 8.33
C VAL A 279 1.90 0.48 8.49
N PHE A 280 2.66 0.79 7.42
CA PHE A 280 3.66 1.84 7.48
C PHE A 280 3.07 3.25 7.41
N GLU A 281 1.96 3.47 6.70
CA GLU A 281 1.22 4.74 6.75
C GLU A 281 0.67 5.00 8.16
N VAL A 282 0.07 3.99 8.79
CA VAL A 282 -0.38 4.04 10.20
C VAL A 282 0.76 4.42 11.14
N ALA A 283 1.92 3.78 10.97
CA ALA A 283 3.10 4.05 11.77
C ALA A 283 3.64 5.47 11.55
N ALA A 284 3.64 5.96 10.31
CA ALA A 284 4.16 7.29 9.96
C ALA A 284 3.24 8.43 10.44
N VAL A 285 1.92 8.23 10.35
CA VAL A 285 0.90 9.20 10.77
C VAL A 285 0.70 9.19 12.30
N GLY A 286 0.96 8.06 12.95
CA GLY A 286 0.70 7.89 14.38
C GLY A 286 -0.80 7.89 14.69
N ILE A 287 -1.52 6.88 14.19
CA ILE A 287 -2.96 6.74 14.43
C ILE A 287 -3.24 5.42 15.17
N ALA A 288 -4.11 5.47 16.20
CA ALA A 288 -4.58 4.28 16.87
C ALA A 288 -5.37 3.39 15.89
N SER A 289 -4.99 2.13 15.78
CA SER A 289 -5.55 1.27 14.75
C SER A 289 -6.01 -0.10 15.26
N ILE A 290 -7.09 -0.60 14.62
CA ILE A 290 -7.56 -1.98 14.69
C ILE A 290 -7.20 -2.62 13.35
N LEU A 291 -6.26 -3.55 13.36
CA LEU A 291 -5.81 -4.26 12.16
C LEU A 291 -6.45 -5.65 12.11
N VAL A 292 -7.13 -5.91 11.01
CA VAL A 292 -7.78 -7.21 10.75
C VAL A 292 -7.11 -7.83 9.52
N PRO A 293 -6.09 -8.69 9.71
CA PRO A 293 -5.39 -9.35 8.61
C PRO A 293 -6.33 -10.15 7.73
N TRP A 294 -6.08 -10.14 6.41
CA TRP A 294 -6.81 -11.00 5.50
C TRP A 294 -6.22 -12.42 5.53
N PRO A 295 -7.00 -13.45 5.94
CA PRO A 295 -6.46 -14.79 6.16
C PRO A 295 -6.03 -15.50 4.87
N ASP A 296 -6.62 -15.13 3.71
CA ASP A 296 -6.24 -15.68 2.41
C ASP A 296 -5.13 -14.89 1.72
N ALA A 297 -4.46 -13.97 2.43
CA ALA A 297 -3.30 -13.28 1.90
C ALA A 297 -2.17 -14.28 1.58
N ALA A 298 -1.47 -14.04 0.47
CA ALA A 298 -0.40 -14.94 0.05
C ALA A 298 0.66 -15.06 1.17
N GLU A 299 1.05 -16.29 1.49
CA GLU A 299 2.07 -16.60 2.52
C GLU A 299 1.72 -15.98 3.91
N ASP A 300 0.45 -15.65 4.15
CA ASP A 300 -0.03 -15.01 5.40
C ASP A 300 0.71 -13.70 5.77
N HIS A 301 1.21 -12.97 4.76
CA HIS A 301 1.99 -11.76 4.99
C HIS A 301 1.24 -10.69 5.78
N GLN A 302 -0.11 -10.61 5.66
CA GLN A 302 -0.87 -9.60 6.39
C GLN A 302 -0.86 -9.84 7.91
N THR A 303 -0.92 -11.09 8.36
CA THR A 303 -0.77 -11.41 9.79
C THR A 303 0.63 -11.04 10.29
N ALA A 304 1.66 -11.32 9.49
CA ALA A 304 3.03 -10.94 9.84
C ALA A 304 3.20 -9.42 9.93
N ASN A 305 2.67 -8.66 8.97
CA ASN A 305 2.69 -7.21 8.96
C ASN A 305 1.96 -6.61 10.19
N ALA A 306 0.74 -7.08 10.48
CA ALA A 306 -0.02 -6.63 11.64
C ALA A 306 0.71 -6.91 12.96
N ASN A 307 1.28 -8.10 13.08
CA ASN A 307 2.01 -8.52 14.28
C ASN A 307 3.28 -7.69 14.51
N ALA A 308 3.92 -7.18 13.47
CA ALA A 308 5.07 -6.29 13.64
C ALA A 308 4.66 -5.00 14.38
N LEU A 309 3.51 -4.41 14.05
CA LEU A 309 2.98 -3.24 14.74
C LEU A 309 2.37 -3.61 16.10
N GLY A 310 1.67 -4.74 16.19
CA GLY A 310 1.06 -5.23 17.43
C GLY A 310 2.07 -5.54 18.52
N LYS A 311 3.25 -6.10 18.17
CA LYS A 311 4.33 -6.43 19.14
C LYS A 311 4.88 -5.22 19.90
N VAL A 312 4.89 -4.05 19.27
CA VAL A 312 5.30 -2.80 19.93
C VAL A 312 4.13 -2.08 20.62
N GLY A 313 2.93 -2.67 20.59
CA GLY A 313 1.71 -2.05 21.13
C GLY A 313 1.13 -0.96 20.23
N GLY A 314 1.59 -0.84 18.98
CA GLY A 314 1.18 0.20 18.01
C GLY A 314 -0.12 -0.09 17.25
N ALA A 315 -0.75 -1.24 17.50
CA ALA A 315 -2.06 -1.59 16.95
C ALA A 315 -2.77 -2.65 17.79
N VAL A 316 -4.10 -2.68 17.70
CA VAL A 316 -4.92 -3.81 18.12
C VAL A 316 -5.02 -4.78 16.95
N VAL A 317 -4.50 -5.98 17.08
CA VAL A 317 -4.58 -7.00 16.04
C VAL A 317 -5.73 -7.97 16.35
N VAL A 318 -6.68 -8.11 15.42
CA VAL A 318 -7.84 -8.99 15.57
C VAL A 318 -7.89 -9.95 14.39
N ALA A 319 -7.85 -11.24 14.65
CA ALA A 319 -8.01 -12.24 13.59
C ALA A 319 -9.41 -12.12 12.96
N GLU A 320 -9.51 -12.27 11.63
CA GLU A 320 -10.79 -12.08 10.91
C GLU A 320 -11.91 -12.94 11.48
N ARG A 321 -11.63 -14.20 11.88
CA ARG A 321 -12.60 -15.12 12.50
C ARG A 321 -13.17 -14.61 13.83
N GLU A 322 -12.47 -13.71 14.50
CA GLU A 322 -12.84 -13.12 15.79
C GLU A 322 -13.45 -11.73 15.60
N PHE A 323 -13.37 -11.19 14.38
CA PHE A 323 -13.87 -9.86 14.06
C PHE A 323 -15.37 -9.89 13.80
N SER A 324 -16.11 -9.16 14.60
CA SER A 324 -17.58 -9.10 14.56
C SER A 324 -18.06 -7.73 15.02
N LEU A 325 -19.36 -7.46 14.86
CA LEU A 325 -20.03 -6.29 15.47
C LEU A 325 -19.66 -6.13 16.96
N VAL A 326 -19.74 -7.21 17.73
CA VAL A 326 -19.47 -7.18 19.18
C VAL A 326 -18.02 -6.83 19.47
N ARG A 327 -17.09 -7.43 18.71
CA ARG A 327 -15.68 -7.12 18.86
C ARG A 327 -15.36 -5.67 18.43
N LEU A 328 -15.94 -5.19 17.35
CA LEU A 328 -15.77 -3.80 16.91
C LEU A 328 -16.31 -2.82 17.97
N ALA A 329 -17.49 -3.09 18.53
CA ALA A 329 -18.07 -2.25 19.58
C ALA A 329 -17.18 -2.19 20.82
N ALA A 330 -16.66 -3.32 21.28
CA ALA A 330 -15.77 -3.39 22.44
C ALA A 330 -14.45 -2.64 22.22
N GLU A 331 -13.86 -2.75 21.02
CA GLU A 331 -12.61 -2.02 20.73
C GLU A 331 -12.86 -0.51 20.57
N LEU A 332 -13.98 -0.09 19.96
CA LEU A 332 -14.33 1.33 19.89
C LEU A 332 -14.61 1.95 21.27
N GLU A 333 -15.25 1.19 22.16
CA GLU A 333 -15.45 1.64 23.56
C GLU A 333 -14.10 1.83 24.26
N ARG A 334 -13.19 0.88 24.13
CA ARG A 334 -11.84 0.99 24.70
C ARG A 334 -11.05 2.16 24.09
N LEU A 335 -11.16 2.35 22.78
CA LEU A 335 -10.50 3.41 22.03
C LEU A 335 -11.23 4.77 22.10
N SER A 336 -12.38 4.86 22.79
CA SER A 336 -13.00 6.16 23.11
C SER A 336 -12.17 6.95 24.11
N ASP A 337 -11.34 6.27 24.94
CA ASP A 337 -10.37 6.91 25.84
C ASP A 337 -9.20 7.53 25.05
N PRO A 338 -9.02 8.86 25.08
CA PRO A 338 -7.92 9.53 24.39
C PRO A 338 -6.54 9.05 24.85
N THR A 339 -6.38 8.64 26.10
CA THR A 339 -5.11 8.16 26.67
C THR A 339 -4.71 6.84 26.03
N VAL A 340 -5.67 5.93 25.85
CA VAL A 340 -5.46 4.65 25.19
C VAL A 340 -5.07 4.87 23.74
N ARG A 341 -5.81 5.74 23.01
CA ARG A 341 -5.46 6.09 21.62
C ARG A 341 -4.06 6.67 21.50
N HIS A 342 -3.73 7.62 22.37
CA HIS A 342 -2.40 8.25 22.36
C HIS A 342 -1.27 7.23 22.60
N THR A 343 -1.46 6.33 23.53
CA THR A 343 -0.47 5.28 23.84
C THR A 343 -0.22 4.39 22.62
N ILE A 344 -1.29 3.93 21.96
CA ILE A 344 -1.16 3.07 20.77
C ILE A 344 -0.55 3.86 19.61
N ALA A 345 -0.99 5.10 19.39
CA ALA A 345 -0.47 5.96 18.32
C ALA A 345 1.04 6.25 18.51
N ALA A 346 1.47 6.57 19.72
CA ALA A 346 2.88 6.80 20.04
C ALA A 346 3.73 5.53 19.83
N ALA A 347 3.22 4.37 20.27
CA ALA A 347 3.90 3.10 20.02
C ALA A 347 4.01 2.78 18.53
N ALA A 348 2.99 3.11 17.72
CA ALA A 348 3.02 2.91 16.26
C ALA A 348 4.17 3.68 15.61
N THR A 349 4.44 4.91 16.03
CA THR A 349 5.50 5.75 15.43
C THR A 349 6.90 5.20 15.64
N THR A 350 7.10 4.28 16.57
CA THR A 350 8.44 3.70 16.86
C THR A 350 8.99 2.85 15.71
N ILE A 351 8.13 2.33 14.83
CA ILE A 351 8.54 1.58 13.64
C ILE A 351 8.36 2.37 12.33
N GLY A 352 7.89 3.60 12.41
CA GLY A 352 7.63 4.48 11.27
C GLY A 352 8.90 5.17 10.76
N HIS A 353 9.59 4.58 9.79
CA HIS A 353 10.69 5.26 9.10
C HIS A 353 10.13 6.25 8.08
N ARG A 354 10.14 7.54 8.41
CA ARG A 354 9.61 8.60 7.53
C ARG A 354 10.51 8.92 6.34
N ASP A 355 11.78 8.52 6.37
CA ASP A 355 12.80 8.72 5.35
C ASP A 355 12.99 7.49 4.42
N GLY A 356 12.11 6.51 4.49
CA GLY A 356 12.22 5.25 3.74
C GLY A 356 12.39 5.43 2.23
N ALA A 357 11.62 6.33 1.61
CA ALA A 357 11.73 6.61 0.18
C ALA A 357 13.12 7.14 -0.20
N ALA A 358 13.67 8.07 0.57
CA ALA A 358 15.00 8.64 0.35
C ALA A 358 16.10 7.58 0.55
N ARG A 359 15.98 6.71 1.55
CA ARG A 359 16.93 5.58 1.76
C ARG A 359 16.87 4.58 0.63
N ILE A 360 15.69 4.25 0.12
CA ILE A 360 15.54 3.35 -1.03
C ILE A 360 16.17 3.98 -2.26
N ALA A 361 15.92 5.26 -2.52
CA ALA A 361 16.51 5.98 -3.64
C ALA A 361 18.05 5.96 -3.56
N ALA A 362 18.65 6.16 -2.39
CA ALA A 362 20.09 6.03 -2.19
C ALA A 362 20.61 4.61 -2.53
N VAL A 363 19.91 3.56 -2.10
CA VAL A 363 20.26 2.16 -2.47
C VAL A 363 20.18 1.94 -3.98
N VAL A 364 19.22 2.56 -4.65
CA VAL A 364 19.06 2.46 -6.12
C VAL A 364 20.24 3.15 -6.82
N GLU A 365 20.65 4.35 -6.38
CA GLU A 365 21.79 5.08 -6.92
C GLU A 365 23.11 4.29 -6.73
N ASP A 366 23.37 3.80 -5.52
CA ASP A 366 24.58 2.99 -5.23
C ASP A 366 24.66 1.75 -6.12
N CYS A 367 23.50 1.17 -6.47
CA CYS A 367 23.47 0.02 -7.35
C CYS A 367 23.65 0.36 -8.83
N SER A 368 23.28 1.56 -9.25
CA SER A 368 23.39 2.02 -10.64
C SER A 368 24.82 2.44 -11.03
N ALA A 369 25.61 2.92 -10.07
CA ALA A 369 26.95 3.49 -10.26
C ALA A 369 28.07 2.43 -10.45
N SER A 370 27.76 1.17 -10.30
CA SER A 370 28.72 0.04 -10.33
C SER A 370 28.32 -0.92 -11.42
#